data_65ddc7126b993b0ba6a643cf8b60ab61
#
_entry.id   65ddc7126b993b0ba6a643cf8b60ab61
#
_cell.length_a   1.000
_cell.length_b   1.000
_cell.length_c   1.000
_cell.angle_alpha   90.00
_cell.angle_beta   90.00
_cell.angle_gamma   90.00
#
_symmetry.space_group_name_H-M   'P 1'
#
loop_
_entity.id
_entity.type
_entity.pdbx_description
1 polymer ?
#
loop_
_entity_poly.entity_id
_entity_poly.type
_entity_poly.pdbx_seq_one_letter_code
_entity_poly.pdbx_strand_id
1 'polypeptide(L)'
;MFSEYNKLIKSMDEAYNASSSKGYEPLTDDEKDAMSDSEVEKWETKIKDSLLRKDDTLNSVINTLKNDMASSFEVDGKLYSLSSFGISTLGYFASGENEKGVYHIDGNKDDTSTSGNDDKLRAAIAGDPETVISFFSKLCTKVYTDLGNKMASSSVSSAYTIYNLSLIHISEPT
;
A
#
# COMPACT_ATOMS: atom_id res chain seq x y z
N MET A 1 -9.37 -6.75 -6.95
CA MET A 1 -8.77 -5.41 -6.83
C MET A 1 -8.60 -4.98 -5.36
N PHE A 2 -9.69 -4.76 -4.57
CA PHE A 2 -9.56 -4.25 -3.19
C PHE A 2 -8.77 -5.17 -2.25
N SER A 3 -8.95 -6.49 -2.34
CA SER A 3 -8.16 -7.44 -1.54
C SER A 3 -6.66 -7.27 -1.75
N GLU A 4 -6.22 -7.13 -2.99
CA GLU A 4 -4.79 -6.95 -3.30
C GLU A 4 -4.29 -5.56 -2.92
N TYR A 5 -5.10 -4.52 -3.16
CA TYR A 5 -4.78 -3.18 -2.67
C TYR A 5 -4.63 -3.16 -1.15
N ASN A 6 -5.58 -3.74 -0.41
CA ASN A 6 -5.55 -3.77 1.04
C ASN A 6 -4.33 -4.51 1.59
N LYS A 7 -3.96 -5.65 1.00
CA LYS A 7 -2.74 -6.38 1.37
C LYS A 7 -1.50 -5.52 1.11
N LEU A 8 -1.43 -4.91 -0.08
CA LEU A 8 -0.29 -4.09 -0.46
C LEU A 8 -0.12 -2.89 0.48
N ILE A 9 -1.18 -2.11 0.68
CA ILE A 9 -1.10 -0.90 1.51
C ILE A 9 -0.75 -1.23 2.96
N LYS A 10 -1.29 -2.33 3.50
CA LYS A 10 -0.97 -2.80 4.84
C LYS A 10 0.50 -3.19 4.95
N SER A 11 1.02 -4.00 4.02
CA SER A 11 2.44 -4.40 4.01
C SER A 11 3.38 -3.20 3.87
N MET A 12 3.00 -2.20 3.07
CA MET A 12 3.80 -0.98 2.91
C MET A 12 3.76 -0.12 4.18
N ASP A 13 2.61 0.04 4.82
CA ASP A 13 2.48 0.75 6.10
C ASP A 13 3.25 0.02 7.22
N GLU A 14 3.22 -1.32 7.27
CA GLU A 14 4.00 -2.14 8.20
C GLU A 14 5.50 -1.93 8.01
N ALA A 15 5.99 -1.98 6.78
CA ALA A 15 7.40 -1.74 6.46
C ALA A 15 7.83 -0.31 6.81
N TYR A 16 7.01 0.69 6.49
CA TYR A 16 7.27 2.09 6.83
C TYR A 16 7.29 2.35 8.33
N ASN A 17 6.41 1.70 9.09
CA ASN A 17 6.26 1.84 10.53
C ASN A 17 7.04 0.79 11.33
N ALA A 18 7.87 0.00 10.68
CA ALA A 18 8.66 -1.05 11.33
C ALA A 18 9.45 -0.52 12.53
N SER A 19 9.71 -1.38 13.48
CA SER A 19 10.49 -1.02 14.67
C SER A 19 11.96 -0.75 14.29
N SER A 20 12.62 0.13 15.02
CA SER A 20 14.03 0.44 14.78
C SER A 20 14.92 -0.77 15.03
N SER A 21 15.92 -0.96 14.16
CA SER A 21 17.05 -1.89 14.38
C SER A 21 18.23 -1.24 15.08
N LYS A 22 18.05 -0.11 15.76
CA LYS A 22 19.13 0.54 16.50
C LYS A 22 19.77 -0.45 17.49
N GLY A 23 21.09 -0.64 17.39
CA GLY A 23 21.83 -1.61 18.17
C GLY A 23 21.93 -3.00 17.53
N TYR A 24 21.38 -3.17 16.33
CA TYR A 24 21.53 -4.37 15.50
C TYR A 24 22.35 -3.98 14.27
N GLU A 25 23.61 -4.27 14.27
CA GLU A 25 24.50 -4.08 13.13
C GLU A 25 24.74 -5.42 12.41
N PRO A 26 25.13 -5.42 11.12
CA PRO A 26 25.48 -6.66 10.43
C PRO A 26 26.51 -7.45 11.23
N LEU A 27 26.24 -8.74 11.48
CA LEU A 27 27.12 -9.62 12.22
C LEU A 27 28.34 -9.99 11.39
N THR A 28 29.52 -9.98 11.99
CA THR A 28 30.73 -10.59 11.45
C THR A 28 30.64 -12.12 11.50
N ASP A 29 31.49 -12.81 10.76
CA ASP A 29 31.53 -14.29 10.77
C ASP A 29 31.80 -14.83 12.18
N ASP A 30 32.73 -14.23 12.91
CA ASP A 30 33.08 -14.63 14.29
C ASP A 30 31.88 -14.45 15.26
N GLU A 31 31.11 -13.40 15.08
CA GLU A 31 29.87 -13.16 15.86
C GLU A 31 28.78 -14.17 15.53
N LYS A 32 28.63 -14.52 14.23
CA LYS A 32 27.69 -15.56 13.81
C LYS A 32 28.06 -16.93 14.38
N ASP A 33 29.34 -17.27 14.35
CA ASP A 33 29.83 -18.54 14.90
C ASP A 33 29.66 -18.65 16.44
N ALA A 34 29.59 -17.51 17.12
CA ALA A 34 29.35 -17.45 18.56
C ALA A 34 27.85 -17.51 18.96
N MET A 35 26.95 -17.47 17.99
CA MET A 35 25.50 -17.47 18.18
C MET A 35 24.89 -18.76 17.62
N SER A 36 23.67 -19.10 18.08
CA SER A 36 22.90 -20.15 17.43
C SER A 36 22.27 -19.63 16.11
N ASP A 37 22.02 -20.54 15.15
CA ASP A 37 21.37 -20.20 13.88
C ASP A 37 20.06 -19.41 14.08
N SER A 38 19.26 -19.77 15.09
CA SER A 38 18.02 -19.07 15.43
C SER A 38 18.25 -17.64 15.95
N GLU A 39 19.35 -17.38 16.63
CA GLU A 39 19.71 -16.04 17.10
C GLU A 39 20.21 -15.18 15.94
N VAL A 40 21.03 -15.74 15.06
CA VAL A 40 21.50 -15.08 13.83
C VAL A 40 20.30 -14.72 12.97
N GLU A 41 19.38 -15.66 12.71
CA GLU A 41 18.16 -15.40 11.91
C GLU A 41 17.31 -14.27 12.50
N LYS A 42 17.09 -14.27 13.80
CA LYS A 42 16.34 -13.19 14.48
C LYS A 42 17.04 -11.84 14.38
N TRP A 43 18.36 -11.84 14.51
CA TRP A 43 19.18 -10.63 14.40
C TRP A 43 19.10 -10.05 12.99
N GLU A 44 19.35 -10.86 11.98
CA GLU A 44 19.29 -10.46 10.57
C GLU A 44 17.87 -10.04 10.15
N THR A 45 16.84 -10.76 10.62
CA THR A 45 15.44 -10.38 10.39
C THR A 45 15.15 -9.00 10.97
N LYS A 46 15.63 -8.69 12.17
CA LYS A 46 15.45 -7.38 12.79
C LYS A 46 16.06 -6.25 11.97
N ILE A 47 17.22 -6.47 11.38
CA ILE A 47 17.85 -5.50 10.46
C ILE A 47 17.02 -5.38 9.18
N LYS A 48 16.70 -6.51 8.55
CA LYS A 48 15.95 -6.57 7.29
C LYS A 48 14.60 -5.90 7.39
N ASP A 49 13.82 -6.16 8.43
CA ASP A 49 12.49 -5.59 8.62
C ASP A 49 12.54 -4.08 8.79
N SER A 50 13.64 -3.52 9.26
CA SER A 50 13.79 -2.08 9.47
C SER A 50 14.29 -1.31 8.25
N LEU A 51 14.67 -1.98 7.15
CA LEU A 51 15.30 -1.33 5.98
C LEU A 51 14.46 -0.22 5.36
N LEU A 52 13.15 -0.41 5.33
CA LEU A 52 12.20 0.56 4.77
C LEU A 52 11.54 1.44 5.84
N ARG A 53 12.05 1.35 7.09
CA ARG A 53 11.51 2.16 8.17
C ARG A 53 11.73 3.66 7.90
N LYS A 54 10.59 4.41 7.81
CA LYS A 54 10.56 5.84 7.54
C LYS A 54 11.25 6.22 6.21
N ASP A 55 11.26 5.30 5.26
CA ASP A 55 11.76 5.57 3.91
C ASP A 55 10.83 6.55 3.17
N ASP A 56 11.42 7.65 2.67
CA ASP A 56 10.65 8.72 2.02
C ASP A 56 10.07 8.28 0.68
N THR A 57 10.75 7.40 -0.05
CA THR A 57 10.26 6.87 -1.33
C THR A 57 9.05 5.99 -1.11
N LEU A 58 9.13 5.07 -0.14
CA LEU A 58 8.01 4.23 0.26
C LEU A 58 6.83 5.08 0.71
N ASN A 59 7.06 6.08 1.56
CA ASN A 59 6.02 7.00 2.01
C ASN A 59 5.36 7.76 0.85
N SER A 60 6.15 8.19 -0.13
CA SER A 60 5.64 8.86 -1.34
C SER A 60 4.71 7.95 -2.14
N VAL A 61 5.05 6.66 -2.29
CA VAL A 61 4.21 5.67 -2.98
C VAL A 61 2.93 5.39 -2.18
N ILE A 62 3.04 5.19 -0.88
CA ILE A 62 1.89 5.00 0.03
C ILE A 62 0.90 6.16 -0.11
N ASN A 63 1.40 7.39 -0.01
CA ASN A 63 0.55 8.59 -0.11
C ASN A 63 -0.08 8.74 -1.50
N THR A 64 0.66 8.43 -2.57
CA THR A 64 0.12 8.45 -3.93
C THR A 64 -1.05 7.47 -4.04
N LEU A 65 -0.86 6.21 -3.64
CA LEU A 65 -1.91 5.19 -3.66
C LEU A 65 -3.14 5.59 -2.84
N LYS A 66 -2.95 6.08 -1.61
CA LYS A 66 -4.05 6.52 -0.74
C LYS A 66 -4.81 7.70 -1.34
N ASN A 67 -4.11 8.67 -1.93
CA ASN A 67 -4.72 9.82 -2.58
C ASN A 67 -5.50 9.44 -3.84
N ASP A 68 -4.94 8.54 -4.66
CA ASP A 68 -5.61 8.06 -5.87
C ASP A 68 -6.91 7.33 -5.54
N MET A 69 -6.87 6.45 -4.54
CA MET A 69 -8.05 5.73 -4.09
C MET A 69 -9.11 6.65 -3.45
N ALA A 70 -8.71 7.77 -2.88
CA ALA A 70 -9.62 8.79 -2.35
C ALA A 70 -10.16 9.75 -3.42
N SER A 71 -9.73 9.62 -4.68
CA SER A 71 -10.12 10.52 -5.75
C SER A 71 -11.60 10.39 -6.13
N SER A 72 -12.16 11.49 -6.60
CA SER A 72 -13.50 11.53 -7.17
C SER A 72 -13.44 11.79 -8.66
N PHE A 73 -14.35 11.20 -9.42
CA PHE A 73 -14.43 11.33 -10.87
C PHE A 73 -15.84 11.73 -11.29
N GLU A 74 -15.90 12.63 -12.25
CA GLU A 74 -17.16 12.99 -12.89
C GLU A 74 -17.55 11.91 -13.93
N VAL A 75 -18.78 11.41 -13.81
CA VAL A 75 -19.42 10.50 -14.77
C VAL A 75 -20.81 11.07 -15.05
N ASP A 76 -21.13 11.35 -16.31
CA ASP A 76 -22.41 11.89 -16.76
C ASP A 76 -22.88 13.12 -15.97
N GLY A 77 -21.93 14.05 -15.71
CA GLY A 77 -22.21 15.30 -15.02
C GLY A 77 -22.39 15.18 -13.50
N LYS A 78 -22.14 14.01 -12.91
CA LYS A 78 -22.18 13.77 -11.47
C LYS A 78 -20.82 13.31 -10.95
N LEU A 79 -20.49 13.75 -9.74
CA LEU A 79 -19.25 13.38 -9.08
C LEU A 79 -19.45 12.11 -8.25
N TYR A 80 -18.59 11.11 -8.49
CA TYR A 80 -18.58 9.84 -7.77
C TYR A 80 -17.24 9.62 -7.11
N SER A 81 -17.25 8.94 -5.98
CA SER A 81 -16.08 8.42 -5.25
C SER A 81 -16.36 6.99 -4.83
N LEU A 82 -15.37 6.30 -4.27
CA LEU A 82 -15.57 4.94 -3.75
C LEU A 82 -16.72 4.89 -2.72
N SER A 83 -16.85 5.92 -1.87
CA SER A 83 -17.93 5.99 -0.88
C SER A 83 -19.32 6.06 -1.50
N SER A 84 -19.45 6.57 -2.72
CA SER A 84 -20.73 6.57 -3.47
C SER A 84 -21.24 5.14 -3.72
N PHE A 85 -20.34 4.18 -3.74
CA PHE A 85 -20.61 2.75 -3.95
C PHE A 85 -20.52 1.93 -2.66
N GLY A 86 -20.51 2.58 -1.48
CA GLY A 86 -20.38 1.89 -0.20
C GLY A 86 -19.01 1.26 0.02
N ILE A 87 -17.96 1.86 -0.53
CA ILE A 87 -16.58 1.41 -0.36
C ILE A 87 -15.82 2.53 0.36
N SER A 88 -15.40 2.30 1.60
CA SER A 88 -14.78 3.33 2.45
C SER A 88 -13.72 2.74 3.36
N THR A 89 -12.85 3.60 3.85
CA THR A 89 -11.96 3.25 4.96
C THR A 89 -12.69 3.40 6.30
N LEU A 90 -12.26 2.66 7.30
CA LEU A 90 -12.75 2.88 8.66
C LEU A 90 -12.26 4.24 9.18
N GLY A 91 -13.03 4.84 10.11
CA GLY A 91 -12.63 6.06 10.79
C GLY A 91 -11.32 5.87 11.56
N TYR A 92 -10.60 6.97 11.80
CA TYR A 92 -9.27 6.99 12.41
C TYR A 92 -9.16 6.17 13.71
N PHE A 93 -10.18 6.19 14.55
CA PHE A 93 -10.22 5.45 15.82
C PHE A 93 -10.70 4.01 15.70
N ALA A 94 -11.32 3.65 14.56
CA ALA A 94 -11.82 2.30 14.31
C ALA A 94 -10.83 1.47 13.49
N SER A 95 -9.86 2.12 12.84
CA SER A 95 -8.79 1.43 12.09
C SER A 95 -7.74 0.88 13.04
N GLY A 96 -7.29 -0.34 12.79
CA GLY A 96 -6.12 -0.92 13.45
C GLY A 96 -4.82 -0.20 13.07
N GLU A 97 -3.75 -0.60 13.75
CA GLU A 97 -2.40 -0.16 13.37
C GLU A 97 -2.10 -0.64 11.94
N ASN A 98 -1.52 0.25 11.12
CA ASN A 98 -1.23 0.02 9.70
C ASN A 98 -2.46 -0.31 8.82
N GLU A 99 -3.67 0.03 9.25
CA GLU A 99 -4.92 -0.21 8.51
C GLU A 99 -5.64 1.08 8.05
N LYS A 100 -5.03 2.24 8.23
CA LYS A 100 -5.65 3.54 7.94
C LYS A 100 -5.94 3.81 6.45
N GLY A 101 -5.48 2.97 5.56
CA GLY A 101 -5.75 3.06 4.13
C GLY A 101 -6.49 1.85 3.57
N VAL A 102 -6.92 0.94 4.43
CA VAL A 102 -7.64 -0.28 4.05
C VAL A 102 -9.08 0.05 3.74
N TYR A 103 -9.58 -0.42 2.59
CA TYR A 103 -10.96 -0.22 2.17
C TYR A 103 -11.84 -1.41 2.53
N HIS A 104 -13.04 -1.09 3.02
CA HIS A 104 -14.10 -2.00 3.39
C HIS A 104 -15.29 -1.81 2.46
N ILE A 105 -15.99 -2.89 2.14
CA ILE A 105 -17.16 -2.86 1.26
C ILE A 105 -18.40 -3.10 2.11
N ASP A 106 -19.35 -2.18 2.06
CA ASP A 106 -20.62 -2.28 2.75
C ASP A 106 -21.37 -3.56 2.34
N GLY A 107 -21.93 -4.28 3.33
CA GLY A 107 -22.67 -5.52 3.09
C GLY A 107 -21.79 -6.76 2.82
N ASN A 108 -20.46 -6.65 2.89
CA ASN A 108 -19.57 -7.80 2.78
C ASN A 108 -19.69 -8.70 4.04
N LYS A 109 -20.20 -9.92 3.86
CA LYS A 109 -20.44 -10.85 4.98
C LYS A 109 -19.17 -11.33 5.68
N ASP A 110 -18.03 -11.27 4.98
CA ASP A 110 -16.74 -11.68 5.51
C ASP A 110 -16.02 -10.55 6.26
N ASP A 111 -16.63 -9.35 6.29
CA ASP A 111 -16.11 -8.17 6.97
C ASP A 111 -17.03 -7.75 8.11
N THR A 112 -16.64 -8.08 9.33
CA THR A 112 -17.44 -7.78 10.54
C THR A 112 -17.68 -6.29 10.76
N SER A 113 -16.84 -5.42 10.19
CA SER A 113 -16.96 -3.97 10.33
C SER A 113 -18.09 -3.39 9.48
N THR A 114 -18.46 -4.04 8.38
CA THR A 114 -19.40 -3.50 7.38
C THR A 114 -20.49 -4.50 6.98
N SER A 115 -20.47 -5.72 7.51
CA SER A 115 -21.41 -6.79 7.13
C SER A 115 -22.88 -6.47 7.40
N GLY A 116 -23.18 -5.59 8.35
CA GLY A 116 -24.53 -5.13 8.66
C GLY A 116 -25.03 -3.95 7.82
N ASN A 117 -24.18 -3.39 6.96
CA ASN A 117 -24.53 -2.25 6.10
C ASN A 117 -25.23 -2.70 4.81
N ASP A 118 -25.95 -1.78 4.19
CA ASP A 118 -26.58 -2.01 2.88
C ASP A 118 -25.51 -2.22 1.79
N ASP A 119 -25.66 -3.24 0.97
CA ASP A 119 -24.78 -3.53 -0.18
C ASP A 119 -25.03 -2.54 -1.32
N LYS A 120 -24.48 -1.33 -1.16
CA LYS A 120 -24.61 -0.24 -2.14
C LYS A 120 -23.93 -0.54 -3.47
N LEU A 121 -22.80 -1.28 -3.43
CA LEU A 121 -22.09 -1.65 -4.65
C LEU A 121 -22.95 -2.56 -5.52
N ARG A 122 -23.56 -3.58 -4.94
CA ARG A 122 -24.47 -4.47 -5.68
C ARG A 122 -25.69 -3.72 -6.23
N ALA A 123 -26.26 -2.82 -5.43
CA ALA A 123 -27.39 -1.99 -5.87
C ALA A 123 -27.00 -1.08 -7.04
N ALA A 124 -25.81 -0.46 -6.98
CA ALA A 124 -25.30 0.37 -8.07
C ALA A 124 -25.05 -0.44 -9.35
N ILE A 125 -24.44 -1.61 -9.26
CA ILE A 125 -24.21 -2.50 -10.41
C ILE A 125 -25.54 -2.94 -11.04
N ALA A 126 -26.56 -3.23 -10.23
CA ALA A 126 -27.87 -3.66 -10.73
C ALA A 126 -28.67 -2.50 -11.37
N GLY A 127 -28.50 -1.28 -10.86
CA GLY A 127 -29.25 -0.11 -11.33
C GLY A 127 -28.60 0.63 -12.50
N ASP A 128 -27.30 0.83 -12.45
CA ASP A 128 -26.53 1.58 -13.45
C ASP A 128 -25.10 1.02 -13.58
N PRO A 129 -24.92 -0.11 -14.27
CA PRO A 129 -23.61 -0.74 -14.44
C PRO A 129 -22.63 0.13 -15.25
N GLU A 130 -23.12 0.98 -16.16
CA GLU A 130 -22.29 1.82 -17.02
C GLU A 130 -21.56 2.89 -16.21
N THR A 131 -22.25 3.55 -15.31
CA THR A 131 -21.66 4.50 -14.36
C THR A 131 -20.61 3.81 -13.49
N VAL A 132 -20.90 2.60 -12.98
CA VAL A 132 -19.93 1.84 -12.17
C VAL A 132 -18.67 1.51 -12.97
N ILE A 133 -18.82 0.96 -14.19
CA ILE A 133 -17.71 0.63 -15.08
C ILE A 133 -16.88 1.88 -15.41
N SER A 134 -17.53 2.97 -15.75
CA SER A 134 -16.85 4.24 -16.09
C SER A 134 -16.03 4.76 -14.92
N PHE A 135 -16.61 4.79 -13.72
CA PHE A 135 -15.91 5.22 -12.51
C PHE A 135 -14.67 4.34 -12.23
N PHE A 136 -14.84 3.02 -12.18
CA PHE A 136 -13.72 2.12 -11.88
C PHE A 136 -12.65 2.14 -12.96
N SER A 137 -13.01 2.33 -14.23
CA SER A 137 -12.05 2.50 -15.32
C SER A 137 -11.18 3.75 -15.12
N LYS A 138 -11.80 4.88 -14.74
CA LYS A 138 -11.07 6.12 -14.44
C LYS A 138 -10.16 5.96 -13.23
N LEU A 139 -10.64 5.32 -12.15
CA LEU A 139 -9.86 5.04 -10.96
C LEU A 139 -8.65 4.15 -11.29
N CYS A 140 -8.87 3.04 -11.99
CA CYS A 140 -7.77 2.13 -12.36
C CYS A 140 -6.75 2.83 -13.27
N THR A 141 -7.19 3.63 -14.22
CA THR A 141 -6.31 4.40 -15.11
C THR A 141 -5.45 5.38 -14.31
N LYS A 142 -6.06 6.10 -13.36
CA LYS A 142 -5.32 7.03 -12.49
C LYS A 142 -4.26 6.32 -11.68
N VAL A 143 -4.64 5.25 -10.96
CA VAL A 143 -3.70 4.46 -10.14
C VAL A 143 -2.56 3.90 -11.01
N TYR A 144 -2.88 3.33 -12.17
CA TYR A 144 -1.87 2.80 -13.10
C TYR A 144 -0.90 3.88 -13.58
N THR A 145 -1.42 5.04 -13.97
CA THR A 145 -0.60 6.16 -14.49
C THR A 145 0.30 6.73 -13.40
N ASP A 146 -0.23 6.98 -12.22
CA ASP A 146 0.50 7.64 -11.14
C ASP A 146 1.55 6.71 -10.53
N LEU A 147 1.24 5.41 -10.38
CA LEU A 147 2.24 4.40 -10.03
C LEU A 147 3.31 4.25 -11.12
N GLY A 148 2.89 4.19 -12.39
CA GLY A 148 3.83 4.13 -13.52
C GLY A 148 4.80 5.30 -13.52
N ASN A 149 4.31 6.52 -13.27
CA ASN A 149 5.14 7.73 -13.14
C ASN A 149 6.10 7.66 -11.94
N LYS A 150 5.66 7.08 -10.82
CA LYS A 150 6.52 6.89 -9.64
C LYS A 150 7.60 5.85 -9.86
N MET A 151 7.30 4.81 -10.64
CA MET A 151 8.22 3.70 -10.92
C MET A 151 9.08 3.93 -12.15
N ALA A 152 8.72 4.87 -13.03
CA ALA A 152 9.50 5.17 -14.21
C ALA A 152 10.85 5.80 -13.84
N SER A 153 11.92 5.22 -14.37
CA SER A 153 13.24 5.81 -14.32
C SER A 153 13.31 6.97 -15.32
N SER A 154 13.03 8.19 -14.89
CA SER A 154 13.29 9.35 -15.76
C SER A 154 14.65 9.94 -15.42
N SER A 155 15.49 10.07 -16.44
CA SER A 155 16.83 10.67 -16.33
C SER A 155 16.85 12.16 -15.97
N VAL A 156 15.71 12.79 -15.80
CA VAL A 156 15.60 14.24 -15.71
C VAL A 156 15.01 14.78 -14.42
N SER A 157 14.32 14.02 -13.60
CA SER A 157 13.65 14.64 -12.45
C SER A 157 13.44 13.81 -11.21
N SER A 158 13.95 12.61 -11.09
CA SER A 158 13.64 11.87 -9.89
C SER A 158 14.85 11.30 -9.19
N ALA A 159 15.22 11.99 -8.12
CA ALA A 159 15.91 11.40 -6.99
C ALA A 159 15.09 10.26 -6.34
N TYR A 160 13.96 9.85 -6.90
CA TYR A 160 12.93 9.02 -6.27
C TYR A 160 12.42 7.89 -7.18
N THR A 161 13.21 7.33 -8.05
CA THR A 161 12.81 6.13 -8.78
C THR A 161 13.25 4.88 -8.06
N ILE A 162 12.30 4.02 -7.73
CA ILE A 162 12.50 2.70 -7.09
C ILE A 162 13.54 1.86 -7.88
N TYR A 163 13.63 2.03 -9.20
CA TYR A 163 14.62 1.37 -10.04
C TYR A 163 16.06 1.74 -9.73
N ASN A 164 16.35 2.95 -9.28
CA ASN A 164 17.70 3.35 -8.92
C ASN A 164 18.20 2.66 -7.64
N LEU A 165 17.30 2.32 -6.73
CA LEU A 165 17.64 1.59 -5.51
C LEU A 165 17.97 0.12 -5.78
N SER A 166 17.26 -0.54 -6.71
CA SER A 166 17.52 -1.94 -7.05
C SER A 166 18.80 -2.15 -7.86
N LEU A 167 19.23 -1.16 -8.65
CA LEU A 167 20.46 -1.23 -9.44
C LEU A 167 21.72 -0.97 -8.62
N ILE A 168 21.63 -0.21 -7.52
CA ILE A 168 22.77 0.05 -6.64
C ILE A 168 23.18 -1.24 -5.90
N HIS A 169 22.24 -2.10 -5.55
CA HIS A 169 22.55 -3.38 -4.89
C HIS A 169 23.05 -4.49 -5.83
N ILE A 170 22.88 -4.33 -7.15
CA ILE A 170 23.33 -5.34 -8.15
C ILE A 170 24.75 -5.06 -8.66
N SER A 171 25.28 -3.87 -8.44
CA SER A 171 26.55 -3.42 -9.03
C SER A 171 27.74 -3.35 -8.06
N GLU A 172 27.66 -3.86 -6.85
CA GLU A 172 28.83 -4.03 -6.00
C GLU A 172 29.50 -5.38 -6.32
N PRO A 173 30.67 -5.38 -6.98
CA PRO A 173 31.45 -6.60 -7.09
C PRO A 173 32.10 -6.90 -5.73
N THR A 174 32.01 -8.15 -5.36
CA THR A 174 32.74 -8.79 -4.27
C THR A 174 34.23 -8.39 -4.21
#